data_74666b82cedfc060be32b9da1cab01d3
#
_entry.id   74666b82cedfc060be32b9da1cab01d3
#
_cell.length_a   1.000
_cell.length_b   1.000
_cell.length_c   1.000
_cell.angle_alpha   90.00
_cell.angle_beta   90.00
_cell.angle_gamma   90.00
#
_symmetry.space_group_name_H-M   'P 1'
#
loop_
_entity.id
_entity.type
_entity.pdbx_description
1 polymer ?
#
loop_
_entity_poly.entity_id
_entity_poly.type
_entity_poly.pdbx_seq_one_letter_code
_entity_poly.pdbx_strand_id
1 'polypeptide(L)'
;MFVGETQGAKQKVSGLRHNYNLKILYTIFLTRCTCYDKLNYGDIMVKIMFVCHGNICRSTMAEFVMKDIVKKNGMENDFIICSSATSTEEIGSDTHWGTKKILDEMGISYTKRQAVQLKKSDYEYYDFIIGMDSANMRNINRIIGYDKDNKIHKLLNFANMDRDVADPWYTRDFKTTYDDVLLGCTRLFDYINSYI
;
A
#
# COMPACT_ATOMS: atom_id res chain seq x y z
N MET A 1 3.72 -40.01 17.41
CA MET A 1 2.62 -39.02 17.30
C MET A 1 3.11 -37.74 17.95
N PHE A 2 3.75 -36.86 17.14
CA PHE A 2 4.23 -35.56 17.62
C PHE A 2 3.60 -34.47 16.76
N VAL A 3 2.83 -33.64 17.42
CA VAL A 3 2.23 -32.43 16.82
C VAL A 3 3.28 -31.34 16.97
N GLY A 4 3.86 -30.89 15.84
CA GLY A 4 4.77 -29.75 15.77
C GLY A 4 3.98 -28.50 15.40
N GLU A 5 3.71 -27.64 16.37
CA GLU A 5 3.09 -26.34 16.15
C GLU A 5 4.07 -25.37 15.47
N THR A 6 3.59 -24.72 14.43
CA THR A 6 4.31 -23.71 13.64
C THR A 6 4.43 -22.40 14.43
N GLN A 7 5.53 -22.19 15.15
CA GLN A 7 5.81 -20.92 15.87
C GLN A 7 6.37 -19.79 15.01
N GLY A 8 6.66 -20.03 13.72
CA GLY A 8 7.35 -19.05 12.87
C GLY A 8 6.49 -17.87 12.35
N ALA A 9 5.18 -18.04 12.26
CA ALA A 9 4.29 -17.02 11.70
C ALA A 9 3.88 -15.91 12.70
N LYS A 10 3.92 -16.20 13.99
CA LYS A 10 3.50 -15.24 15.03
C LYS A 10 4.54 -14.17 15.36
N GLN A 11 5.82 -14.40 15.05
CA GLN A 11 6.88 -13.47 15.44
C GLN A 11 7.06 -12.27 14.48
N LYS A 12 6.72 -12.41 13.17
CA LYS A 12 6.81 -11.30 12.19
C LYS A 12 5.69 -10.26 12.35
N VAL A 13 4.55 -10.64 12.94
CA VAL A 13 3.40 -9.73 13.11
C VAL A 13 3.51 -8.90 14.40
N SER A 14 4.33 -9.32 15.38
CA SER A 14 4.45 -8.61 16.67
C SER A 14 5.15 -7.25 16.57
N GLY A 15 6.07 -7.06 15.62
CA GLY A 15 6.78 -5.78 15.43
C GLY A 15 5.89 -4.67 14.84
N LEU A 16 4.96 -5.03 13.99
CA LEU A 16 3.99 -4.10 13.40
C LEU A 16 3.00 -3.53 14.43
N ARG A 17 2.63 -4.34 15.44
CA ARG A 17 1.71 -3.93 16.49
C ARG A 17 2.21 -2.81 17.41
N HIS A 18 3.53 -2.62 17.52
CA HIS A 18 4.07 -1.73 18.56
C HIS A 18 3.96 -0.24 18.20
N ASN A 19 4.16 0.14 16.95
CA ASN A 19 4.18 1.55 16.55
C ASN A 19 2.77 2.12 16.27
N TYR A 20 1.86 1.29 15.75
CA TYR A 20 0.45 1.70 15.57
C TYR A 20 -0.31 1.77 16.90
N ASN A 21 -0.05 0.86 17.83
CA ASN A 21 -0.68 0.88 19.15
C ASN A 21 -0.43 2.18 19.94
N LEU A 22 0.70 2.85 19.76
CA LEU A 22 0.96 4.13 20.44
C LEU A 22 0.11 5.28 19.89
N LYS A 23 -0.07 5.38 18.58
CA LYS A 23 -0.95 6.39 17.97
C LYS A 23 -2.43 6.11 18.28
N ILE A 24 -2.86 4.85 18.17
CA ILE A 24 -4.24 4.42 18.44
C ILE A 24 -4.56 4.45 19.95
N LEU A 25 -3.65 4.05 20.82
CA LEU A 25 -3.84 4.15 22.28
C LEU A 25 -3.97 5.61 22.72
N TYR A 26 -3.24 6.53 22.09
CA TYR A 26 -3.39 7.96 22.35
C TYR A 26 -4.78 8.46 21.92
N THR A 27 -5.28 7.98 20.80
CA THR A 27 -6.63 8.29 20.29
C THR A 27 -7.73 7.69 21.17
N ILE A 28 -7.61 6.39 21.55
CA ILE A 28 -8.60 5.70 22.42
C ILE A 28 -8.62 6.27 23.85
N PHE A 29 -7.48 6.74 24.37
CA PHE A 29 -7.42 7.36 25.68
C PHE A 29 -8.17 8.69 25.73
N LEU A 30 -8.20 9.45 24.62
CA LEU A 30 -8.95 10.70 24.51
C LEU A 30 -10.47 10.49 24.33
N THR A 31 -10.93 9.35 23.80
CA THR A 31 -12.37 9.09 23.56
C THR A 31 -13.11 8.55 24.77
N ARG A 32 -12.44 8.18 25.87
CA ARG A 32 -13.09 7.71 27.11
C ARG A 32 -13.43 8.81 28.13
N CYS A 33 -13.09 10.05 27.85
CA CYS A 33 -13.55 11.18 28.65
C CYS A 33 -14.89 11.69 28.10
N THR A 34 -15.99 11.17 28.65
CA THR A 34 -17.33 11.70 28.40
C THR A 34 -17.43 13.10 28.96
N CYS A 35 -17.66 14.07 28.11
CA CYS A 35 -17.86 15.49 28.27
C CYS A 35 -16.67 16.30 27.78
N TYR A 36 -16.68 16.64 26.51
CA TYR A 36 -16.36 17.98 26.03
C TYR A 36 -16.33 18.00 24.50
N ASP A 37 -17.16 18.86 23.97
CA ASP A 37 -17.09 19.57 22.69
C ASP A 37 -16.43 18.88 21.46
N LYS A 38 -17.13 18.99 20.34
CA LYS A 38 -16.60 18.82 18.98
C LYS A 38 -15.27 19.56 18.83
N LEU A 39 -14.20 19.00 19.39
CA LEU A 39 -12.86 19.28 18.92
C LEU A 39 -12.82 18.71 17.51
N ASN A 40 -12.60 19.57 16.52
CA ASN A 40 -12.24 19.18 15.18
C ASN A 40 -11.10 18.15 15.31
N TYR A 41 -11.46 16.87 15.24
CA TYR A 41 -10.51 15.78 14.98
C TYR A 41 -9.96 16.11 13.61
N GLY A 42 -8.77 16.68 13.55
CA GLY A 42 -8.03 16.74 12.31
C GLY A 42 -7.96 15.33 11.80
N ASP A 43 -8.64 15.06 10.68
CA ASP A 43 -8.83 13.76 10.08
C ASP A 43 -7.50 13.01 10.04
N ILE A 44 -7.39 11.88 10.75
CA ILE A 44 -6.20 11.03 10.72
C ILE A 44 -6.22 10.36 9.35
N MET A 45 -5.54 11.01 8.40
CA MET A 45 -5.48 10.57 7.03
C MET A 45 -4.37 9.55 6.85
N VAL A 46 -4.72 8.34 6.43
CA VAL A 46 -3.76 7.27 6.13
C VAL A 46 -3.12 7.52 4.77
N LYS A 47 -1.79 7.52 4.71
CA LYS A 47 -1.01 7.87 3.52
C LYS A 47 -0.27 6.65 2.98
N ILE A 48 -0.62 6.24 1.76
CA ILE A 48 -0.08 5.04 1.11
C ILE A 48 0.65 5.42 -0.18
N MET A 49 1.89 4.93 -0.34
CA MET A 49 2.68 5.02 -1.55
C MET A 49 2.90 3.62 -2.15
N PHE A 50 2.33 3.34 -3.32
CA PHE A 50 2.63 2.12 -4.07
C PHE A 50 3.84 2.34 -4.97
N VAL A 51 4.77 1.36 -4.99
CA VAL A 51 6.04 1.51 -5.69
C VAL A 51 6.31 0.29 -6.59
N CYS A 52 6.63 0.54 -7.86
CA CYS A 52 7.16 -0.48 -8.75
C CYS A 52 8.39 0.03 -9.51
N HIS A 53 8.86 -0.68 -10.54
CA HIS A 53 10.04 -0.24 -11.30
C HIS A 53 9.82 1.09 -12.01
N GLY A 54 8.86 1.15 -12.96
CA GLY A 54 8.66 2.30 -13.85
C GLY A 54 7.48 3.22 -13.51
N ASN A 55 6.62 2.86 -12.54
CA ASN A 55 5.41 3.62 -12.18
C ASN A 55 4.40 3.82 -13.33
N ILE A 56 4.27 2.84 -14.22
CA ILE A 56 3.32 2.86 -15.34
C ILE A 56 2.36 1.66 -15.36
N CYS A 57 2.70 0.52 -14.71
CA CYS A 57 1.87 -0.68 -14.70
C CYS A 57 1.37 -1.02 -13.29
N ARG A 58 2.15 -1.78 -12.49
CA ARG A 58 1.72 -2.40 -11.22
C ARG A 58 1.37 -1.37 -10.14
N SER A 59 2.22 -0.40 -9.88
CA SER A 59 1.99 0.59 -8.83
C SER A 59 0.83 1.54 -9.16
N THR A 60 0.65 1.89 -10.44
CA THR A 60 -0.50 2.69 -10.90
C THR A 60 -1.80 1.90 -10.80
N MET A 61 -1.77 0.61 -11.15
CA MET A 61 -2.91 -0.29 -10.97
C MET A 61 -3.30 -0.37 -9.49
N ALA A 62 -2.34 -0.55 -8.59
CA ALA A 62 -2.57 -0.61 -7.14
C ALA A 62 -3.12 0.72 -6.59
N GLU A 63 -2.63 1.85 -7.06
CA GLU A 63 -3.14 3.17 -6.70
C GLU A 63 -4.64 3.30 -7.03
N PHE A 64 -5.04 2.99 -8.27
CA PHE A 64 -6.43 3.15 -8.69
C PHE A 64 -7.35 2.10 -8.08
N VAL A 65 -6.90 0.84 -7.94
CA VAL A 65 -7.64 -0.21 -7.24
C VAL A 65 -7.89 0.15 -5.78
N MET A 66 -6.88 0.65 -5.06
CA MET A 66 -7.04 1.05 -3.66
C MET A 66 -7.94 2.26 -3.51
N LYS A 67 -7.85 3.25 -4.43
CA LYS A 67 -8.78 4.39 -4.47
C LYS A 67 -10.23 3.95 -4.68
N ASP A 68 -10.46 2.96 -5.54
CA ASP A 68 -11.80 2.38 -5.76
C ASP A 68 -12.31 1.64 -4.52
N ILE A 69 -11.45 0.86 -3.84
CA ILE A 69 -11.79 0.16 -2.60
C ILE A 69 -12.21 1.16 -1.52
N VAL A 70 -11.41 2.18 -1.22
CA VAL A 70 -11.74 3.15 -0.17
C VAL A 70 -12.99 3.95 -0.50
N LYS A 71 -13.21 4.31 -1.78
CA LYS A 71 -14.42 4.98 -2.25
C LYS A 71 -15.67 4.13 -2.06
N LYS A 72 -15.62 2.84 -2.43
CA LYS A 72 -16.74 1.90 -2.24
C LYS A 72 -17.11 1.70 -0.77
N ASN A 73 -16.17 1.97 0.13
CA ASN A 73 -16.39 1.92 1.58
C ASN A 73 -16.71 3.30 2.20
N GLY A 74 -16.84 4.38 1.39
CA GLY A 74 -17.16 5.73 1.86
C GLY A 74 -16.05 6.40 2.66
N MET A 75 -14.78 5.98 2.45
CA MET A 75 -13.59 6.40 3.20
C MET A 75 -12.58 7.17 2.34
N GLU A 76 -12.99 7.71 1.19
CA GLU A 76 -12.09 8.41 0.28
C GLU A 76 -11.41 9.64 0.88
N ASN A 77 -12.02 10.25 1.90
CA ASN A 77 -11.48 11.41 2.59
C ASN A 77 -10.48 11.05 3.69
N ASP A 78 -10.40 9.77 4.06
CA ASP A 78 -9.52 9.28 5.14
C ASP A 78 -8.18 8.78 4.60
N PHE A 79 -7.99 8.79 3.27
CA PHE A 79 -6.80 8.24 2.62
C PHE A 79 -6.16 9.20 1.62
N ILE A 80 -4.82 9.28 1.64
CA ILE A 80 -3.99 9.78 0.55
C ILE A 80 -3.30 8.58 -0.09
N ILE A 81 -3.61 8.31 -1.36
CA ILE A 81 -3.10 7.17 -2.10
C ILE A 81 -2.37 7.67 -3.34
N CYS A 82 -1.09 7.36 -3.43
CA CYS A 82 -0.20 7.75 -4.53
C CYS A 82 0.63 6.57 -5.00
N SER A 83 1.34 6.75 -6.11
CA SER A 83 2.33 5.77 -6.57
C SER A 83 3.57 6.41 -7.17
N SER A 84 4.70 5.67 -7.14
CA SER A 84 5.98 6.13 -7.66
C SER A 84 6.81 4.98 -8.26
N ALA A 85 7.93 5.33 -8.89
CA ALA A 85 8.90 4.41 -9.48
C ALA A 85 10.16 4.27 -8.61
N THR A 86 10.83 3.13 -8.70
CA THR A 86 12.21 3.02 -8.21
C THR A 86 13.24 3.45 -9.28
N SER A 87 12.88 3.43 -10.57
CA SER A 87 13.74 3.87 -11.68
C SER A 87 13.35 5.25 -12.22
N THR A 88 14.16 5.78 -13.12
CA THR A 88 13.89 7.05 -13.82
C THR A 88 13.49 6.85 -15.28
N GLU A 89 13.40 5.60 -15.75
CA GLU A 89 13.24 5.25 -17.17
C GLU A 89 11.91 5.77 -17.76
N GLU A 90 10.85 5.77 -16.96
CA GLU A 90 9.50 6.13 -17.39
C GLU A 90 9.00 7.47 -16.80
N ILE A 91 9.88 8.29 -16.24
CA ILE A 91 9.48 9.57 -15.64
C ILE A 91 8.76 10.45 -16.67
N GLY A 92 7.57 10.96 -16.29
CA GLY A 92 6.70 11.73 -17.14
C GLY A 92 5.73 10.91 -18.00
N SER A 93 5.94 9.59 -18.13
CA SER A 93 5.02 8.70 -18.85
C SER A 93 3.69 8.55 -18.10
N ASP A 94 2.62 8.36 -18.86
CA ASP A 94 1.29 8.07 -18.30
C ASP A 94 1.15 6.56 -18.00
N THR A 95 0.08 6.17 -17.31
CA THR A 95 -0.28 4.78 -17.05
C THR A 95 -0.33 3.99 -18.37
N HIS A 96 0.32 2.84 -18.38
CA HIS A 96 0.41 1.95 -19.54
C HIS A 96 -0.98 1.55 -20.05
N TRP A 97 -1.13 1.48 -21.38
CA TRP A 97 -2.42 1.17 -22.02
C TRP A 97 -3.03 -0.17 -21.54
N GLY A 98 -2.21 -1.21 -21.31
CA GLY A 98 -2.68 -2.49 -20.79
C GLY A 98 -3.26 -2.41 -19.38
N THR A 99 -2.67 -1.57 -18.51
CA THR A 99 -3.23 -1.28 -17.19
C THR A 99 -4.58 -0.54 -17.31
N LYS A 100 -4.65 0.49 -18.16
CA LYS A 100 -5.90 1.22 -18.41
C LYS A 100 -6.99 0.30 -18.90
N LYS A 101 -6.68 -0.58 -19.88
CA LYS A 101 -7.62 -1.55 -20.42
C LYS A 101 -8.23 -2.44 -19.33
N ILE A 102 -7.43 -3.00 -18.43
CA ILE A 102 -7.93 -3.82 -17.31
C ILE A 102 -8.79 -2.97 -16.35
N LEU A 103 -8.38 -1.74 -16.02
CA LEU A 103 -9.16 -0.87 -15.15
C LEU A 103 -10.52 -0.54 -15.77
N ASP A 104 -10.58 -0.29 -17.10
CA ASP A 104 -11.82 -0.07 -17.85
C ASP A 104 -12.71 -1.31 -17.80
N GLU A 105 -12.18 -2.51 -18.05
CA GLU A 105 -12.90 -3.79 -17.98
C GLU A 105 -13.48 -4.06 -16.57
N MET A 106 -12.81 -3.59 -15.53
CA MET A 106 -13.23 -3.74 -14.12
C MET A 106 -14.08 -2.56 -13.61
N GLY A 107 -14.35 -1.55 -14.45
CA GLY A 107 -15.14 -0.37 -14.08
C GLY A 107 -14.45 0.53 -13.07
N ILE A 108 -13.12 0.51 -12.99
CA ILE A 108 -12.33 1.30 -12.05
C ILE A 108 -11.88 2.60 -12.72
N SER A 109 -12.30 3.73 -12.16
CA SER A 109 -11.94 5.04 -12.67
C SER A 109 -10.45 5.35 -12.44
N TYR A 110 -9.83 5.99 -13.43
CA TYR A 110 -8.45 6.46 -13.34
C TYR A 110 -8.31 7.86 -13.95
N THR A 111 -7.23 8.55 -13.65
CA THR A 111 -6.93 9.87 -14.18
C THR A 111 -5.63 9.85 -14.99
N LYS A 112 -5.49 10.79 -15.94
CA LYS A 112 -4.20 11.02 -16.58
C LYS A 112 -3.20 11.48 -15.53
N ARG A 113 -1.99 10.93 -15.60
CA ARG A 113 -0.93 11.19 -14.63
C ARG A 113 0.46 11.13 -15.29
N GLN A 114 1.46 11.44 -14.52
CA GLN A 114 2.86 11.31 -14.92
C GLN A 114 3.59 10.41 -13.92
N ALA A 115 4.40 9.48 -14.39
CA ALA A 115 5.28 8.68 -13.57
C ALA A 115 6.29 9.58 -12.84
N VAL A 116 6.46 9.34 -11.55
CA VAL A 116 7.39 10.07 -10.67
C VAL A 116 8.29 9.11 -9.92
N GLN A 117 9.50 9.53 -9.57
CA GLN A 117 10.42 8.70 -8.80
C GLN A 117 10.19 8.84 -7.30
N LEU A 118 10.28 7.72 -6.57
CA LEU A 118 10.33 7.68 -5.12
C LEU A 118 11.53 8.48 -4.60
N LYS A 119 11.31 9.32 -3.59
CA LYS A 119 12.33 10.13 -2.96
C LYS A 119 12.53 9.71 -1.50
N LYS A 120 13.72 9.95 -0.97
CA LYS A 120 14.01 9.67 0.45
C LYS A 120 13.07 10.42 1.40
N SER A 121 12.66 11.64 1.04
CA SER A 121 11.71 12.46 1.81
C SER A 121 10.31 11.82 1.92
N ASP A 122 9.93 10.94 0.98
CA ASP A 122 8.61 10.30 1.00
C ASP A 122 8.43 9.40 2.22
N TYR A 123 9.54 8.88 2.77
CA TYR A 123 9.51 8.06 3.99
C TYR A 123 8.87 8.76 5.19
N GLU A 124 9.14 10.04 5.38
CA GLU A 124 8.57 10.79 6.50
C GLU A 124 7.09 11.17 6.24
N TYR A 125 6.69 11.25 4.99
CA TYR A 125 5.33 11.68 4.62
C TYR A 125 4.31 10.54 4.61
N TYR A 126 4.70 9.34 4.10
CA TYR A 126 3.79 8.21 3.96
C TYR A 126 3.83 7.29 5.19
N ASP A 127 2.68 6.70 5.52
CA ASP A 127 2.55 5.69 6.58
C ASP A 127 2.89 4.30 6.06
N PHE A 128 2.60 4.03 4.77
CA PHE A 128 2.90 2.79 4.07
C PHE A 128 3.63 3.06 2.75
N ILE A 129 4.71 2.34 2.51
CA ILE A 129 5.45 2.30 1.24
C ILE A 129 5.43 0.85 0.75
N ILE A 130 4.68 0.59 -0.32
CA ILE A 130 4.32 -0.78 -0.72
C ILE A 130 4.98 -1.13 -2.05
N GLY A 131 5.95 -2.05 -2.02
CA GLY A 131 6.59 -2.62 -3.21
C GLY A 131 5.80 -3.79 -3.79
N MET A 132 5.99 -4.07 -5.08
CA MET A 132 5.30 -5.13 -5.81
C MET A 132 6.07 -6.44 -5.83
N ASP A 133 7.40 -6.37 -5.81
CA ASP A 133 8.30 -7.51 -5.91
C ASP A 133 9.57 -7.33 -5.07
N SER A 134 10.35 -8.39 -5.00
CA SER A 134 11.60 -8.41 -4.23
C SER A 134 12.66 -7.45 -4.79
N ALA A 135 12.63 -7.14 -6.11
CA ALA A 135 13.51 -6.15 -6.73
C ALA A 135 13.11 -4.74 -6.33
N ASN A 136 11.81 -4.46 -6.30
CA ASN A 136 11.28 -3.18 -5.79
C ASN A 136 11.68 -2.98 -4.34
N MET A 137 11.54 -4.00 -3.48
CA MET A 137 11.94 -3.92 -2.07
C MET A 137 13.42 -3.55 -1.90
N ARG A 138 14.32 -4.19 -2.66
CA ARG A 138 15.76 -3.85 -2.64
C ARG A 138 16.01 -2.41 -3.07
N ASN A 139 15.33 -1.95 -4.12
CA ASN A 139 15.52 -0.60 -4.66
C ASN A 139 14.90 0.48 -3.76
N ILE A 140 13.74 0.23 -3.17
CA ILE A 140 13.13 1.09 -2.15
C ILE A 140 14.12 1.28 -0.99
N ASN A 141 14.70 0.20 -0.46
CA ASN A 141 15.66 0.27 0.63
C ASN A 141 16.95 1.03 0.25
N ARG A 142 17.37 0.99 -1.03
CA ARG A 142 18.52 1.80 -1.50
C ARG A 142 18.20 3.31 -1.51
N ILE A 143 16.96 3.68 -1.87
CA ILE A 143 16.51 5.07 -1.97
C ILE A 143 16.24 5.63 -0.57
N ILE A 144 15.48 4.91 0.23
CA ILE A 144 15.02 5.35 1.56
C ILE A 144 16.14 5.19 2.61
N GLY A 145 16.85 4.07 2.58
CA GLY A 145 17.80 3.67 3.62
C GLY A 145 17.17 2.80 4.68
N TYR A 146 17.40 3.13 5.95
CA TYR A 146 16.91 2.34 7.07
C TYR A 146 15.40 2.58 7.35
N ASP A 147 14.63 1.51 7.39
CA ASP A 147 13.19 1.53 7.71
C ASP A 147 12.98 1.47 9.23
N LYS A 148 13.15 2.61 9.90
CA LYS A 148 13.06 2.73 11.37
C LYS A 148 11.65 2.49 11.93
N ASP A 149 10.63 2.76 11.12
CA ASP A 149 9.21 2.74 11.54
C ASP A 149 8.44 1.56 10.95
N ASN A 150 9.11 0.61 10.27
CA ASN A 150 8.52 -0.55 9.60
C ASN A 150 7.38 -0.18 8.63
N LYS A 151 7.60 0.83 7.77
CA LYS A 151 6.63 1.32 6.78
C LYS A 151 6.72 0.61 5.43
N ILE A 152 7.82 -0.10 5.15
CA ILE A 152 8.14 -0.67 3.85
C ILE A 152 7.69 -2.13 3.80
N HIS A 153 6.72 -2.45 2.95
CA HIS A 153 6.14 -3.79 2.84
C HIS A 153 6.00 -4.23 1.39
N LYS A 154 5.98 -5.54 1.15
CA LYS A 154 5.58 -6.13 -0.13
C LYS A 154 4.05 -6.32 -0.12
N LEU A 155 3.36 -5.96 -1.20
CA LEU A 155 1.90 -5.93 -1.26
C LEU A 155 1.26 -7.26 -0.85
N LEU A 156 1.72 -8.38 -1.41
CA LEU A 156 1.12 -9.69 -1.14
C LEU A 156 1.42 -10.25 0.25
N ASN A 157 2.32 -9.63 1.04
CA ASN A 157 2.53 -10.00 2.44
C ASN A 157 1.27 -9.75 3.30
N PHE A 158 0.44 -8.77 2.93
CA PHE A 158 -0.85 -8.54 3.60
C PHE A 158 -1.85 -9.67 3.36
N ALA A 159 -1.69 -10.41 2.25
CA ALA A 159 -2.45 -11.63 1.95
C ALA A 159 -1.78 -12.92 2.50
N ASN A 160 -0.76 -12.81 3.35
CA ASN A 160 0.06 -13.92 3.86
C ASN A 160 0.74 -14.72 2.72
N MET A 161 1.07 -14.08 1.62
CA MET A 161 1.78 -14.67 0.48
C MET A 161 3.18 -14.05 0.36
N ASP A 162 4.21 -14.90 0.32
CA ASP A 162 5.60 -14.44 0.15
C ASP A 162 6.06 -14.50 -1.33
N ARG A 163 5.13 -14.38 -2.27
CA ARG A 163 5.43 -14.25 -3.69
C ARG A 163 5.35 -12.81 -4.17
N ASP A 164 5.87 -12.56 -5.34
CA ASP A 164 5.84 -11.26 -5.98
C ASP A 164 4.54 -11.08 -6.79
N VAL A 165 4.10 -9.85 -6.96
CA VAL A 165 3.07 -9.47 -7.95
C VAL A 165 3.64 -9.65 -9.33
N ALA A 166 2.96 -10.42 -10.21
CA ALA A 166 3.40 -10.66 -11.57
C ALA A 166 3.62 -9.33 -12.33
N ASP A 167 4.77 -9.25 -13.03
CA ASP A 167 5.08 -8.05 -13.82
C ASP A 167 4.54 -8.19 -15.25
N PRO A 168 3.52 -7.42 -15.63
CA PRO A 168 2.89 -7.52 -16.94
C PRO A 168 3.79 -7.02 -18.08
N TRP A 169 4.89 -6.32 -17.76
CA TRP A 169 5.91 -5.96 -18.73
C TRP A 169 6.56 -7.19 -19.35
N TYR A 170 6.82 -8.23 -18.55
CA TYR A 170 7.41 -9.49 -18.99
C TYR A 170 6.36 -10.54 -19.37
N THR A 171 5.31 -10.68 -18.57
CA THR A 171 4.31 -11.74 -18.77
C THR A 171 3.29 -11.41 -19.84
N ARG A 172 3.07 -10.14 -20.14
CA ARG A 172 1.98 -9.62 -20.98
C ARG A 172 0.58 -9.93 -20.40
N ASP A 173 0.51 -10.44 -19.19
CA ASP A 173 -0.72 -10.83 -18.51
C ASP A 173 -1.12 -9.77 -17.45
N PHE A 174 -1.84 -8.77 -17.91
CA PHE A 174 -2.37 -7.70 -17.04
C PHE A 174 -3.49 -8.20 -16.13
N LYS A 175 -4.19 -9.28 -16.52
CA LYS A 175 -5.27 -9.84 -15.70
C LYS A 175 -4.74 -10.50 -14.43
N THR A 176 -3.73 -11.35 -14.54
CA THR A 176 -3.05 -11.94 -13.38
C THR A 176 -2.47 -10.85 -12.46
N THR A 177 -1.86 -9.80 -13.04
CA THR A 177 -1.38 -8.66 -12.25
C THR A 177 -2.51 -7.98 -11.49
N TYR A 178 -3.67 -7.78 -12.14
CA TYR A 178 -4.84 -7.18 -11.50
C TYR A 178 -5.36 -8.02 -10.34
N ASP A 179 -5.47 -9.34 -10.53
CA ASP A 179 -5.95 -10.24 -9.48
C ASP A 179 -5.04 -10.22 -8.24
N ASP A 180 -3.73 -10.19 -8.44
CA ASP A 180 -2.75 -10.04 -7.37
C ASP A 180 -2.87 -8.70 -6.65
N VAL A 181 -3.00 -7.62 -7.42
CA VAL A 181 -3.15 -6.26 -6.90
C VAL A 181 -4.45 -6.12 -6.13
N LEU A 182 -5.56 -6.62 -6.67
CA LEU A 182 -6.85 -6.57 -5.99
C LEU A 182 -6.81 -7.32 -4.65
N LEU A 183 -6.25 -8.54 -4.65
CA LEU A 183 -6.09 -9.32 -3.44
C LEU A 183 -5.24 -8.57 -2.40
N GLY A 184 -4.07 -8.07 -2.81
CA GLY A 184 -3.15 -7.37 -1.91
C GLY A 184 -3.74 -6.06 -1.36
N CYS A 185 -4.38 -5.26 -2.21
CA CYS A 185 -5.03 -4.01 -1.80
C CYS A 185 -6.22 -4.26 -0.85
N THR A 186 -7.05 -5.29 -1.12
CA THR A 186 -8.14 -5.66 -0.22
C THR A 186 -7.61 -6.05 1.17
N ARG A 187 -6.57 -6.87 1.22
CA ARG A 187 -5.98 -7.28 2.51
C ARG A 187 -5.23 -6.16 3.23
N LEU A 188 -4.62 -5.23 2.49
CA LEU A 188 -4.05 -4.02 3.06
C LEU A 188 -5.15 -3.13 3.66
N PHE A 189 -6.27 -2.97 2.96
CA PHE A 189 -7.42 -2.21 3.46
C PHE A 189 -8.01 -2.84 4.73
N ASP A 190 -8.25 -4.17 4.74
CA ASP A 190 -8.71 -4.91 5.92
C ASP A 190 -7.74 -4.75 7.09
N TYR A 191 -6.43 -4.83 6.82
CA TYR A 191 -5.38 -4.62 7.81
C TYR A 191 -5.47 -3.23 8.43
N ILE A 192 -5.54 -2.18 7.61
CA ILE A 192 -5.64 -0.79 8.08
C ILE A 192 -6.91 -0.60 8.92
N ASN A 193 -8.06 -1.06 8.43
CA ASN A 193 -9.34 -0.92 9.14
C ASN A 193 -9.40 -1.68 10.47
N SER A 194 -8.60 -2.71 10.65
CA SER A 194 -8.54 -3.40 11.95
C SER A 194 -7.89 -2.58 13.06
N TYR A 195 -7.33 -1.40 12.73
CA TYR A 195 -6.64 -0.49 13.66
C TYR A 195 -7.28 0.91 13.75
N ILE A 196 -8.23 1.23 12.86
CA ILE A 196 -9.03 2.46 12.91
C ILE A 196 -10.35 2.18 13.62
#